data_707c63eddd59dade3b04ddf3da4de374
#
_entry.id   707c63eddd59dade3b04ddf3da4de374
#
_cell.length_a   1.000
_cell.length_b   1.000
_cell.length_c   1.000
_cell.angle_alpha   90.00
_cell.angle_beta   90.00
_cell.angle_gamma   90.00
#
_symmetry.space_group_name_H-M   'P 1'
#
loop_
_entity.id
_entity.type
_entity.pdbx_description
1 polymer ?
#
loop_
_entity_poly.entity_id
_entity_poly.type
_entity_poly.pdbx_seq_one_letter_code
_entity_poly.pdbx_strand_id
1 'polypeptide(L)'
;YKGYNTDGDGFVQNMKQNGTDPAGKRVFLFGAGGAARGLGYALLESGVSSLTVCNIDEPMAMAMIGPLRKRFPQAELDFVLLGDESISLRCLQSEILINATSMGMNDSPSPHVDMVPWTRLPRSTVCAEIIHKPLETAFVRAARAAGLTTLTGDGMLLYQGIEAFRLMNGCDAPQSAMRAALQARLESEKR
;
A
#
# COMPACT_ATOMS: atom_id res chain seq x y z
N TYR A 1 28.01 6.04 -5.83
CA TYR A 1 27.01 4.96 -5.73
C TYR A 1 25.64 5.56 -5.98
N LYS A 2 24.77 4.82 -6.70
CA LYS A 2 23.37 5.17 -6.92
C LYS A 2 22.51 4.09 -6.25
N GLY A 3 21.65 4.49 -5.32
CA GLY A 3 20.69 3.63 -4.67
C GLY A 3 19.34 3.68 -5.38
N TYR A 4 18.59 2.58 -5.32
CA TYR A 4 17.24 2.48 -5.83
C TYR A 4 16.34 1.91 -4.76
N ASN A 5 15.07 2.34 -4.75
CA ASN A 5 14.02 1.72 -3.94
C ASN A 5 12.96 1.19 -4.92
N THR A 6 12.79 -0.13 -4.94
CA THR A 6 11.86 -0.81 -5.85
C THR A 6 10.49 -1.11 -5.22
N ASP A 7 10.31 -0.83 -3.93
CA ASP A 7 9.06 -1.14 -3.22
C ASP A 7 7.87 -0.37 -3.79
N GLY A 8 8.04 0.95 -4.00
CA GLY A 8 6.98 1.78 -4.53
C GLY A 8 6.61 1.41 -5.97
N ASP A 9 7.61 1.21 -6.82
CA ASP A 9 7.41 0.80 -8.21
C ASP A 9 6.73 -0.57 -8.29
N GLY A 10 7.19 -1.52 -7.47
CA GLY A 10 6.60 -2.86 -7.36
C GLY A 10 5.15 -2.82 -6.88
N PHE A 11 4.83 -1.94 -5.92
CA PHE A 11 3.47 -1.76 -5.43
C PHE A 11 2.54 -1.21 -6.52
N VAL A 12 2.93 -0.13 -7.20
CA VAL A 12 2.15 0.46 -8.31
C VAL A 12 1.98 -0.53 -9.44
N GLN A 13 3.04 -1.27 -9.79
CA GLN A 13 2.96 -2.32 -10.81
C GLN A 13 1.99 -3.43 -10.41
N ASN A 14 2.00 -3.87 -9.14
CA ASN A 14 1.04 -4.83 -8.62
C ASN A 14 -0.40 -4.34 -8.78
N MET A 15 -0.68 -3.08 -8.44
CA MET A 15 -2.00 -2.48 -8.63
C MET A 15 -2.45 -2.54 -10.09
N LYS A 16 -1.61 -2.08 -11.02
CA LYS A 16 -1.92 -2.05 -12.47
C LYS A 16 -2.16 -3.44 -13.05
N GLN A 17 -1.36 -4.42 -12.66
CA GLN A 17 -1.52 -5.81 -13.11
C GLN A 17 -2.80 -6.48 -12.57
N ASN A 18 -3.37 -5.94 -11.51
CA ASN A 18 -4.66 -6.36 -10.95
C ASN A 18 -5.82 -5.43 -11.36
N GLY A 19 -5.65 -4.65 -12.43
CA GLY A 19 -6.71 -3.83 -13.01
C GLY A 19 -7.00 -2.53 -12.26
N THR A 20 -6.12 -2.11 -11.35
CA THR A 20 -6.27 -0.87 -10.59
C THR A 20 -5.23 0.16 -11.03
N ASP A 21 -5.62 1.14 -11.83
CA ASP A 21 -4.77 2.28 -12.13
C ASP A 21 -4.94 3.34 -11.02
N PRO A 22 -3.88 3.72 -10.30
CA PRO A 22 -3.96 4.73 -9.25
C PRO A 22 -4.09 6.17 -9.77
N ALA A 23 -3.85 6.42 -11.06
CA ALA A 23 -3.91 7.76 -11.64
C ALA A 23 -5.28 8.42 -11.41
N GLY A 24 -5.28 9.67 -10.93
CA GLY A 24 -6.46 10.44 -10.60
C GLY A 24 -7.21 10.00 -9.35
N LYS A 25 -6.80 8.93 -8.66
CA LYS A 25 -7.48 8.38 -7.49
C LYS A 25 -7.12 9.12 -6.21
N ARG A 26 -8.05 9.07 -5.26
CA ARG A 26 -7.84 9.52 -3.87
C ARG A 26 -7.41 8.35 -3.03
N VAL A 27 -6.28 8.48 -2.36
CA VAL A 27 -5.64 7.42 -1.57
C VAL A 27 -5.63 7.75 -0.10
N PHE A 28 -6.00 6.78 0.74
CA PHE A 28 -5.81 6.82 2.17
C PHE A 28 -4.74 5.79 2.58
N LEU A 29 -3.65 6.27 3.16
CA LEU A 29 -2.48 5.47 3.50
C LEU A 29 -2.29 5.41 5.02
N PHE A 30 -2.44 4.25 5.61
CA PHE A 30 -2.05 3.99 6.98
C PHE A 30 -0.54 3.77 7.06
N GLY A 31 0.14 4.61 7.86
CA GLY A 31 1.57 4.55 8.09
C GLY A 31 2.36 5.67 7.41
N ALA A 32 3.52 6.03 8.02
CA ALA A 32 4.49 7.00 7.52
C ALA A 32 5.94 6.50 7.63
N GLY A 33 6.13 5.18 7.81
CA GLY A 33 7.43 4.52 7.87
C GLY A 33 8.16 4.46 6.54
N GLY A 34 9.27 3.71 6.49
CA GLY A 34 10.11 3.60 5.28
C GLY A 34 9.35 3.12 4.04
N ALA A 35 8.57 2.03 4.18
CA ALA A 35 7.74 1.52 3.09
C ALA A 35 6.69 2.54 2.65
N ALA A 36 5.94 3.13 3.60
CA ALA A 36 4.91 4.14 3.29
C ALA A 36 5.48 5.33 2.52
N ARG A 37 6.71 5.77 2.82
CA ARG A 37 7.39 6.86 2.09
C ARG A 37 7.66 6.48 0.64
N GLY A 38 8.16 5.28 0.39
CA GLY A 38 8.38 4.76 -0.97
C GLY A 38 7.07 4.65 -1.75
N LEU A 39 6.02 4.09 -1.12
CA LEU A 39 4.70 3.99 -1.72
C LEU A 39 4.10 5.35 -2.03
N GLY A 40 4.15 6.28 -1.06
CA GLY A 40 3.61 7.63 -1.24
C GLY A 40 4.26 8.36 -2.42
N TYR A 41 5.58 8.25 -2.57
CA TYR A 41 6.29 8.80 -3.72
C TYR A 41 5.81 8.18 -5.03
N ALA A 42 5.81 6.84 -5.14
CA ALA A 42 5.43 6.14 -6.37
C ALA A 42 3.95 6.36 -6.76
N LEU A 43 3.06 6.44 -5.78
CA LEU A 43 1.65 6.76 -5.99
C LEU A 43 1.49 8.18 -6.57
N LEU A 44 2.17 9.17 -5.99
CA LEU A 44 2.14 10.55 -6.48
C LEU A 44 2.79 10.67 -7.87
N GLU A 45 3.88 9.96 -8.11
CA GLU A 45 4.52 9.90 -9.44
C GLU A 45 3.62 9.24 -10.47
N SER A 46 2.78 8.28 -10.07
CA SER A 46 1.76 7.68 -10.95
C SER A 46 0.49 8.53 -11.11
N GLY A 47 0.44 9.72 -10.50
CA GLY A 47 -0.59 10.71 -10.74
C GLY A 47 -1.84 10.58 -9.86
N VAL A 48 -1.77 10.05 -8.64
CA VAL A 48 -2.90 10.12 -7.69
C VAL A 48 -3.28 11.59 -7.45
N SER A 49 -4.57 11.87 -7.33
CA SER A 49 -5.08 13.24 -7.11
C SER A 49 -4.91 13.71 -5.68
N SER A 50 -5.05 12.79 -4.72
CA SER A 50 -4.81 13.10 -3.32
C SER A 50 -4.24 11.91 -2.54
N LEU A 51 -3.46 12.23 -1.49
CA LEU A 51 -2.90 11.25 -0.57
C LEU A 51 -3.11 11.75 0.86
N THR A 52 -3.99 11.09 1.61
CA THR A 52 -4.15 11.29 3.05
C THR A 52 -3.28 10.26 3.79
N VAL A 53 -2.35 10.74 4.58
CA VAL A 53 -1.47 9.89 5.42
C VAL A 53 -2.05 9.82 6.83
N CYS A 54 -2.31 8.60 7.33
CA CYS A 54 -2.73 8.34 8.70
C CYS A 54 -1.60 7.71 9.49
N ASN A 55 -1.17 8.35 10.58
CA ASN A 55 -0.08 7.82 11.41
C ASN A 55 -0.31 8.17 12.88
N ILE A 56 0.31 7.39 13.77
CA ILE A 56 0.29 7.64 15.22
C ILE A 56 1.23 8.80 15.62
N ASP A 57 2.21 9.10 14.81
CA ASP A 57 3.26 10.10 15.05
C ASP A 57 3.17 11.16 13.96
N GLU A 58 2.70 12.36 14.33
CA GLU A 58 2.58 13.50 13.42
C GLU A 58 3.95 13.98 12.88
N PRO A 59 5.00 14.17 13.68
CA PRO A 59 6.32 14.52 13.18
C PRO A 59 6.82 13.57 12.09
N MET A 60 6.63 12.27 12.25
CA MET A 60 7.00 11.27 11.23
C MET A 60 6.20 11.44 9.94
N ALA A 61 4.89 11.70 10.04
CA ALA A 61 4.04 11.95 8.88
C ALA A 61 4.43 13.25 8.17
N MET A 62 4.70 14.32 8.91
CA MET A 62 5.13 15.60 8.33
C MET A 62 6.50 15.49 7.66
N ALA A 63 7.43 14.69 8.21
CA ALA A 63 8.72 14.41 7.57
C ALA A 63 8.57 13.64 6.24
N MET A 64 7.47 12.90 6.05
CA MET A 64 7.10 12.28 4.77
C MET A 64 6.42 13.29 3.83
N ILE A 65 5.38 13.98 4.32
CA ILE A 65 4.51 14.85 3.50
C ILE A 65 5.26 16.09 3.02
N GLY A 66 6.10 16.70 3.84
CA GLY A 66 6.78 17.94 3.50
C GLY A 66 7.59 17.89 2.21
N PRO A 67 8.50 16.92 2.01
CA PRO A 67 9.21 16.72 0.74
C PRO A 67 8.27 16.39 -0.42
N LEU A 68 7.23 15.59 -0.19
CA LEU A 68 6.27 15.21 -1.23
C LEU A 68 5.46 16.40 -1.75
N ARG A 69 5.03 17.33 -0.87
CA ARG A 69 4.36 18.58 -1.28
C ARG A 69 5.21 19.44 -2.20
N LYS A 70 6.51 19.50 -1.92
CA LYS A 70 7.45 20.28 -2.76
C LYS A 70 7.63 19.63 -4.13
N ARG A 71 7.63 18.31 -4.19
CA ARG A 71 7.87 17.56 -5.42
C ARG A 71 6.62 17.41 -6.29
N PHE A 72 5.44 17.34 -5.67
CA PHE A 72 4.14 17.12 -6.31
C PHE A 72 3.12 18.20 -5.90
N PRO A 73 3.35 19.48 -6.28
CA PRO A 73 2.50 20.60 -5.83
C PRO A 73 1.07 20.53 -6.36
N GLN A 74 0.81 19.71 -7.39
CA GLN A 74 -0.51 19.53 -7.99
C GLN A 74 -1.40 18.53 -7.21
N ALA A 75 -0.82 17.71 -6.34
CA ALA A 75 -1.55 16.72 -5.56
C ALA A 75 -1.98 17.27 -4.20
N GLU A 76 -3.17 16.91 -3.77
CA GLU A 76 -3.63 17.22 -2.42
C GLU A 76 -3.01 16.24 -1.42
N LEU A 77 -2.24 16.77 -0.48
CA LEU A 77 -1.57 15.99 0.57
C LEU A 77 -2.09 16.41 1.93
N ASP A 78 -2.61 15.46 2.69
CA ASP A 78 -3.19 15.70 4.00
C ASP A 78 -2.71 14.68 5.04
N PHE A 79 -2.91 15.00 6.31
CA PHE A 79 -2.57 14.16 7.46
C PHE A 79 -3.77 14.01 8.39
N VAL A 80 -3.88 12.83 8.97
CA VAL A 80 -4.80 12.56 10.07
C VAL A 80 -4.11 11.72 11.14
N LEU A 81 -4.28 12.09 12.40
CA LEU A 81 -3.73 11.33 13.52
C LEU A 81 -4.50 10.02 13.67
N LEU A 82 -3.81 8.91 13.93
CA LEU A 82 -4.47 7.64 14.22
C LEU A 82 -5.31 7.77 15.50
N GLY A 83 -6.58 7.44 15.42
CA GLY A 83 -7.56 7.63 16.49
C GLY A 83 -8.46 8.86 16.31
N ASP A 84 -8.22 9.70 15.31
CA ASP A 84 -9.06 10.84 14.97
C ASP A 84 -10.44 10.38 14.41
N GLU A 85 -11.50 11.01 14.86
CA GLU A 85 -12.88 10.66 14.46
C GLU A 85 -13.13 10.85 12.95
N SER A 86 -12.36 11.72 12.28
CA SER A 86 -12.50 11.97 10.85
C SER A 86 -11.99 10.82 9.96
N ILE A 87 -11.26 9.85 10.50
CA ILE A 87 -10.71 8.71 9.74
C ILE A 87 -11.80 8.00 8.94
N SER A 88 -12.93 7.71 9.58
CA SER A 88 -14.06 7.05 8.92
C SER A 88 -14.56 7.84 7.69
N LEU A 89 -14.72 9.16 7.81
CA LEU A 89 -15.15 10.01 6.70
C LEU A 89 -14.09 10.05 5.58
N ARG A 90 -12.82 10.18 5.94
CA ARG A 90 -11.70 10.21 4.97
C ARG A 90 -11.55 8.89 4.21
N CYS A 91 -11.76 7.75 4.88
CA CYS A 91 -11.83 6.44 4.21
C CYS A 91 -12.97 6.40 3.18
N LEU A 92 -14.17 6.92 3.52
CA LEU A 92 -15.30 6.97 2.58
C LEU A 92 -15.07 7.89 1.38
N GLN A 93 -14.23 8.89 1.52
CA GLN A 93 -13.86 9.82 0.45
C GLN A 93 -12.74 9.28 -0.45
N SER A 94 -12.10 8.18 -0.04
CA SER A 94 -10.98 7.58 -0.75
C SER A 94 -11.42 6.40 -1.63
N GLU A 95 -10.73 6.19 -2.73
CA GLU A 95 -10.99 5.10 -3.68
C GLU A 95 -10.02 3.93 -3.45
N ILE A 96 -8.90 4.21 -2.79
CA ILE A 96 -7.87 3.23 -2.46
C ILE A 96 -7.50 3.40 -0.98
N LEU A 97 -7.59 2.31 -0.22
CA LEU A 97 -7.13 2.24 1.17
C LEU A 97 -5.90 1.33 1.24
N ILE A 98 -4.83 1.79 1.87
CA ILE A 98 -3.57 1.04 1.92
C ILE A 98 -3.12 0.89 3.38
N ASN A 99 -2.84 -0.34 3.82
CA ASN A 99 -2.10 -0.57 5.05
C ASN A 99 -0.60 -0.68 4.73
N ALA A 100 0.16 0.35 5.12
CA ALA A 100 1.62 0.37 5.05
C ALA A 100 2.26 0.50 6.44
N THR A 101 1.55 0.02 7.46
CA THR A 101 2.06 -0.11 8.82
C THR A 101 2.60 -1.51 9.07
N SER A 102 3.20 -1.74 10.23
CA SER A 102 3.52 -3.08 10.75
C SER A 102 2.36 -3.71 11.53
N MET A 103 1.22 -3.02 11.69
CA MET A 103 0.05 -3.54 12.40
C MET A 103 -0.59 -4.69 11.61
N GLY A 104 -0.67 -5.85 12.22
CA GLY A 104 -1.08 -7.12 11.59
C GLY A 104 0.06 -8.03 11.16
N MET A 105 1.31 -7.55 11.18
CA MET A 105 2.48 -8.40 10.92
C MET A 105 2.70 -9.38 12.08
N ASN A 106 2.89 -10.66 11.73
CA ASN A 106 2.98 -11.75 12.73
C ASN A 106 1.78 -11.75 13.71
N ASP A 107 0.58 -11.49 13.20
CA ASP A 107 -0.67 -11.43 13.96
C ASP A 107 -0.70 -10.37 15.08
N SER A 108 0.14 -9.34 14.98
CA SER A 108 0.11 -8.21 15.90
C SER A 108 -1.22 -7.46 15.84
N PRO A 109 -1.62 -6.75 16.93
CA PRO A 109 -2.85 -5.99 16.96
C PRO A 109 -2.97 -4.97 15.82
N SER A 110 -4.18 -4.79 15.30
CA SER A 110 -4.49 -3.93 14.15
C SER A 110 -5.64 -2.97 14.45
N PRO A 111 -5.52 -2.07 15.45
CA PRO A 111 -6.62 -1.21 15.89
C PRO A 111 -7.15 -0.27 14.79
N HIS A 112 -6.36 0.06 13.78
CA HIS A 112 -6.77 0.87 12.65
C HIS A 112 -7.90 0.23 11.84
N VAL A 113 -8.04 -1.11 11.88
CA VAL A 113 -9.09 -1.84 11.17
C VAL A 113 -10.49 -1.46 11.69
N ASP A 114 -10.63 -1.22 12.99
CA ASP A 114 -11.90 -0.86 13.61
C ASP A 114 -12.33 0.58 13.27
N MET A 115 -11.42 1.42 12.79
CA MET A 115 -11.70 2.81 12.39
C MET A 115 -12.23 2.92 10.95
N VAL A 116 -12.11 1.85 10.16
CA VAL A 116 -12.58 1.85 8.77
C VAL A 116 -14.05 1.45 8.70
N PRO A 117 -14.91 2.23 8.04
CA PRO A 117 -16.35 1.94 7.94
C PRO A 117 -16.64 0.91 6.84
N TRP A 118 -16.14 -0.31 6.98
CA TRP A 118 -16.09 -1.35 5.96
C TRP A 118 -17.39 -1.56 5.18
N THR A 119 -18.52 -1.63 5.89
CA THR A 119 -19.82 -1.90 5.26
C THR A 119 -20.40 -0.70 4.51
N ARG A 120 -19.82 0.49 4.70
CA ARG A 120 -20.24 1.74 4.06
C ARG A 120 -19.34 2.14 2.88
N LEU A 121 -18.20 1.49 2.70
CA LEU A 121 -17.29 1.76 1.58
C LEU A 121 -17.94 1.39 0.24
N PRO A 122 -17.76 2.21 -0.81
CA PRO A 122 -18.17 1.86 -2.16
C PRO A 122 -17.56 0.52 -2.60
N ARG A 123 -18.32 -0.30 -3.32
CA ARG A 123 -17.83 -1.59 -3.86
C ARG A 123 -16.62 -1.47 -4.80
N SER A 124 -16.43 -0.28 -5.37
CA SER A 124 -15.28 0.06 -6.22
C SER A 124 -14.01 0.39 -5.43
N THR A 125 -14.09 0.49 -4.09
CA THR A 125 -12.91 0.76 -3.25
C THR A 125 -11.96 -0.43 -3.30
N VAL A 126 -10.68 -0.14 -3.54
CA VAL A 126 -9.61 -1.13 -3.52
C VAL A 126 -8.86 -1.03 -2.19
N CYS A 127 -8.66 -2.16 -1.53
CA CYS A 127 -7.90 -2.26 -0.29
C CYS A 127 -6.58 -2.99 -0.55
N ALA A 128 -5.46 -2.36 -0.25
CA ALA A 128 -4.14 -2.94 -0.46
C ALA A 128 -3.39 -3.10 0.86
N GLU A 129 -2.75 -4.24 1.00
CA GLU A 129 -1.91 -4.60 2.15
C GLU A 129 -0.48 -4.82 1.68
N ILE A 130 0.51 -4.29 2.40
CA ILE A 130 1.92 -4.55 2.09
C ILE A 130 2.53 -5.69 2.92
N ILE A 131 1.89 -6.09 4.00
CA ILE A 131 2.33 -7.24 4.80
C ILE A 131 2.14 -8.51 3.97
N HIS A 132 3.20 -9.30 3.86
CA HIS A 132 3.21 -10.58 3.15
C HIS A 132 3.22 -11.77 4.12
N LYS A 133 3.34 -11.53 5.43
CA LYS A 133 3.31 -12.56 6.47
C LYS A 133 2.64 -12.05 7.76
N PRO A 134 1.39 -12.49 8.04
CA PRO A 134 0.54 -13.36 7.20
C PRO A 134 0.01 -12.61 5.96
N LEU A 135 -0.41 -13.33 4.93
CA LEU A 135 -1.11 -12.74 3.78
C LEU A 135 -2.52 -12.26 4.14
N GLU A 136 -3.15 -12.94 5.08
CA GLU A 136 -4.50 -12.66 5.55
C GLU A 136 -4.46 -11.88 6.88
N THR A 137 -4.03 -10.63 6.81
CA THR A 137 -4.09 -9.72 7.97
C THR A 137 -5.54 -9.41 8.36
N ALA A 138 -5.77 -8.82 9.53
CA ALA A 138 -7.10 -8.36 9.94
C ALA A 138 -7.67 -7.35 8.92
N PHE A 139 -6.83 -6.49 8.34
CA PHE A 139 -7.21 -5.52 7.31
C PHE A 139 -7.73 -6.23 6.05
N VAL A 140 -7.01 -7.23 5.54
CA VAL A 140 -7.43 -8.02 4.37
C VAL A 140 -8.73 -8.77 4.63
N ARG A 141 -8.84 -9.43 5.80
CA ARG A 141 -10.07 -10.15 6.17
C ARG A 141 -11.28 -9.24 6.24
N ALA A 142 -11.15 -8.05 6.86
CA ALA A 142 -12.25 -7.09 6.96
C ALA A 142 -12.68 -6.57 5.58
N ALA A 143 -11.74 -6.22 4.72
CA ALA A 143 -12.02 -5.78 3.35
C ALA A 143 -12.75 -6.85 2.53
N ARG A 144 -12.28 -8.12 2.60
CA ARG A 144 -12.94 -9.25 1.92
C ARG A 144 -14.34 -9.54 2.46
N ALA A 145 -14.52 -9.50 3.78
CA ALA A 145 -15.84 -9.66 4.40
C ALA A 145 -16.83 -8.58 3.95
N ALA A 146 -16.33 -7.37 3.68
CA ALA A 146 -17.11 -6.27 3.10
C ALA A 146 -17.31 -6.41 1.58
N GLY A 147 -16.74 -7.44 0.92
CA GLY A 147 -16.85 -7.68 -0.52
C GLY A 147 -16.06 -6.69 -1.38
N LEU A 148 -14.97 -6.14 -0.86
CA LEU A 148 -14.11 -5.20 -1.56
C LEU A 148 -12.97 -5.93 -2.28
N THR A 149 -12.44 -5.31 -3.35
CA THR A 149 -11.23 -5.79 -4.01
C THR A 149 -10.03 -5.66 -3.07
N THR A 150 -9.26 -6.74 -2.92
CA THR A 150 -8.07 -6.75 -2.06
C THR A 150 -6.81 -7.11 -2.83
N LEU A 151 -5.74 -6.37 -2.59
CA LEU A 151 -4.38 -6.67 -3.05
C LEU A 151 -3.55 -7.04 -1.83
N THR A 152 -2.88 -8.17 -1.87
CA THR A 152 -2.07 -8.69 -0.76
C THR A 152 -0.57 -8.42 -0.97
N GLY A 153 0.21 -8.45 0.10
CA GLY A 153 1.62 -8.05 0.10
C GLY A 153 2.56 -8.92 -0.75
N ASP A 154 2.15 -10.14 -1.08
CA ASP A 154 2.91 -11.02 -1.98
C ASP A 154 3.05 -10.44 -3.40
N GLY A 155 2.03 -9.73 -3.89
CA GLY A 155 2.10 -9.06 -5.18
C GLY A 155 3.17 -7.97 -5.19
N MET A 156 3.20 -7.10 -4.18
CA MET A 156 4.27 -6.10 -4.04
C MET A 156 5.65 -6.77 -3.95
N LEU A 157 5.77 -7.82 -3.13
CA LEU A 157 7.03 -8.57 -2.97
C LEU A 157 7.53 -9.14 -4.30
N LEU A 158 6.64 -9.64 -5.15
CA LEU A 158 6.97 -10.13 -6.48
C LEU A 158 7.48 -9.02 -7.39
N TYR A 159 6.69 -7.95 -7.54
CA TYR A 159 6.99 -6.92 -8.54
C TYR A 159 8.19 -6.05 -8.16
N GLN A 160 8.43 -5.78 -6.85
CA GLN A 160 9.67 -5.13 -6.41
C GLN A 160 10.90 -6.00 -6.71
N GLY A 161 10.78 -7.32 -6.56
CA GLY A 161 11.85 -8.25 -6.92
C GLY A 161 12.13 -8.31 -8.44
N ILE A 162 11.09 -8.25 -9.26
CA ILE A 162 11.20 -8.16 -10.73
C ILE A 162 11.97 -6.89 -11.13
N GLU A 163 11.60 -5.73 -10.56
CA GLU A 163 12.27 -4.47 -10.84
C GLU A 163 13.72 -4.45 -10.34
N ALA A 164 13.97 -4.97 -9.13
CA ALA A 164 15.31 -5.12 -8.59
C ALA A 164 16.19 -5.99 -9.48
N PHE A 165 15.66 -7.12 -9.99
CA PHE A 165 16.37 -7.98 -10.91
C PHE A 165 16.76 -7.23 -12.20
N ARG A 166 15.80 -6.49 -12.79
CA ARG A 166 16.03 -5.69 -14.00
C ARG A 166 17.14 -4.65 -13.81
N LEU A 167 17.11 -3.94 -12.66
CA LEU A 167 18.12 -2.93 -12.33
C LEU A 167 19.51 -3.52 -12.11
N MET A 168 19.61 -4.70 -11.50
CA MET A 168 20.88 -5.36 -11.20
C MET A 168 21.52 -6.03 -12.42
N ASN A 169 20.69 -6.60 -13.31
CA ASN A 169 21.17 -7.44 -14.41
C ASN A 169 21.07 -6.77 -15.78
N GLY A 170 20.37 -5.64 -15.91
CA GLY A 170 20.17 -4.94 -17.18
C GLY A 170 19.34 -5.72 -18.21
N CYS A 171 18.57 -6.72 -17.78
CA CYS A 171 17.71 -7.53 -18.63
C CYS A 171 16.39 -7.83 -17.92
N ASP A 172 15.40 -8.32 -18.67
CA ASP A 172 14.09 -8.66 -18.12
C ASP A 172 14.18 -9.83 -17.13
N ALA A 173 13.41 -9.70 -16.04
CA ALA A 173 13.30 -10.73 -15.04
C ALA A 173 12.47 -11.92 -15.56
N PRO A 174 12.81 -13.17 -15.17
CA PRO A 174 11.99 -14.35 -15.49
C PRO A 174 10.71 -14.39 -14.62
N GLN A 175 9.77 -13.50 -14.92
CA GLN A 175 8.59 -13.22 -14.09
C GLN A 175 7.78 -14.46 -13.74
N SER A 176 7.58 -15.38 -14.70
CA SER A 176 6.83 -16.61 -14.47
C SER A 176 7.50 -17.52 -13.45
N ALA A 177 8.83 -17.66 -13.53
CA ALA A 177 9.61 -18.47 -12.60
C ALA A 177 9.62 -17.83 -11.20
N MET A 178 9.79 -16.51 -11.11
CA MET A 178 9.74 -15.77 -9.83
C MET A 178 8.38 -15.90 -9.17
N ARG A 179 7.30 -15.77 -9.93
CA ARG A 179 5.93 -15.97 -9.42
C ARG A 179 5.71 -17.39 -8.92
N ALA A 180 6.10 -18.39 -9.70
CA ALA A 180 5.96 -19.79 -9.30
C ALA A 180 6.75 -20.11 -8.02
N ALA A 181 7.97 -19.63 -7.90
CA ALA A 181 8.80 -19.80 -6.71
C ALA A 181 8.17 -19.14 -5.47
N LEU A 182 7.64 -17.91 -5.60
CA LEU A 182 6.96 -17.23 -4.51
C LEU A 182 5.70 -17.99 -4.08
N GLN A 183 4.87 -18.43 -5.02
CA GLN A 183 3.66 -19.22 -4.72
C GLN A 183 3.99 -20.53 -4.00
N ALA A 184 4.98 -21.28 -4.48
CA ALA A 184 5.41 -22.51 -3.83
C ALA A 184 5.91 -22.26 -2.39
N ARG A 185 6.60 -21.16 -2.15
CA ARG A 185 7.05 -20.76 -0.81
C ARG A 185 5.87 -20.44 0.11
N LEU A 186 4.92 -19.63 -0.35
CA LEU A 186 3.73 -19.27 0.42
C LEU A 186 2.85 -20.48 0.76
N GLU A 187 2.75 -21.46 -0.14
CA GLU A 187 2.03 -22.72 0.10
C GLU A 187 2.73 -23.58 1.16
N SER A 188 4.07 -23.62 1.13
CA SER A 188 4.85 -24.39 2.12
C SER A 188 4.72 -23.82 3.54
N GLU A 189 4.48 -22.53 3.69
CA GLU A 189 4.32 -21.86 4.98
C GLU A 189 2.90 -21.98 5.58
N LYS A 190 1.92 -22.47 4.79
CA LYS A 190 0.55 -22.76 5.28
C LYS A 190 0.40 -24.13 5.92
N ARG A 191 1.43 -24.98 5.80
CA ARG A 191 1.47 -26.35 6.37
C ARG A 191 2.15 -26.36 7.73
#